data_0754eddd1131f80f94463dc7097a0450
#
_entry.id   0754eddd1131f80f94463dc7097a0450
#
_cell.length_a   1.000
_cell.length_b   1.000
_cell.length_c   1.000
_cell.angle_alpha   90.00
_cell.angle_beta   90.00
_cell.angle_gamma   90.00
#
_symmetry.space_group_name_H-M   'P 1'
#
loop_
_entity.id
_entity.type
_entity.pdbx_description
1 polymer ?
#
loop_
_entity_poly.entity_id
_entity_poly.type
_entity_poly.pdbx_seq_one_letter_code
_entity_poly.pdbx_strand_id
1 'polypeptide(L)'
;MSTDEANFPSGAACIQPGAAGAQPGAACHFGPEHVPLLDEALYVAEHTCADYFKFGGARWKDLRFECAARASLRPGELSPQALAKLARYEASCPGLPSAASHLYRICLQDGPILRVARRDRLELVGLLTYVLTHELVHIVRFNRFEQLFCAEARERLREERRVHQLTHDILRPLRAPAGLGSVLERYEGLRAAFEPCWS
;
A
#
# COMPACT_ATOMS: atom_id res chain seq x y z
N MET A 1 -1.24 6.77 -29.51
CA MET A 1 -0.93 5.45 -28.93
C MET A 1 -1.27 5.57 -27.46
N SER A 2 -2.39 4.99 -27.06
CA SER A 2 -2.92 5.10 -25.70
C SER A 2 -2.02 4.33 -24.75
N THR A 3 -1.43 5.03 -23.79
CA THR A 3 -0.81 4.42 -22.62
C THR A 3 -1.95 3.85 -21.78
N ASP A 4 -2.10 2.52 -21.84
CA ASP A 4 -3.01 1.79 -20.95
C ASP A 4 -2.50 1.95 -19.51
N GLU A 5 -3.03 2.98 -18.83
CA GLU A 5 -2.88 3.13 -17.40
C GLU A 5 -3.69 2.03 -16.73
N ALA A 6 -3.07 0.87 -16.53
CA ALA A 6 -3.64 -0.19 -15.73
C ALA A 6 -3.78 0.29 -14.28
N ASN A 7 -4.94 0.86 -14.00
CA ASN A 7 -5.33 1.40 -12.71
C ASN A 7 -5.73 0.24 -11.78
N PHE A 8 -4.82 -0.21 -10.92
CA PHE A 8 -5.13 -1.15 -9.85
C PHE A 8 -5.68 -0.37 -8.66
N PRO A 9 -6.94 -0.56 -8.26
CA PRO A 9 -7.32 -0.14 -6.92
C PRO A 9 -6.59 -1.05 -5.95
N SER A 10 -5.60 -0.53 -5.24
CA SER A 10 -5.08 -1.20 -4.06
C SER A 10 -6.25 -1.51 -3.14
N GLY A 11 -6.46 -2.79 -2.87
CA GLY A 11 -7.58 -3.26 -2.05
C GLY A 11 -7.44 -2.95 -0.57
N ALA A 12 -6.56 -2.02 -0.19
CA ALA A 12 -6.50 -1.54 1.17
C ALA A 12 -7.87 -0.98 1.55
N ALA A 13 -8.73 -1.88 1.94
CA ALA A 13 -10.07 -1.70 2.47
C ALA A 13 -11.05 -0.93 1.57
N CYS A 14 -11.92 -1.66 0.90
CA CYS A 14 -13.33 -1.26 0.82
C CYS A 14 -13.92 -1.18 2.24
N ILE A 15 -13.42 -0.27 3.07
CA ILE A 15 -14.13 0.17 4.27
C ILE A 15 -15.13 1.18 3.75
N GLN A 16 -16.37 0.75 3.58
CA GLN A 16 -17.45 1.67 3.27
C GLN A 16 -17.45 2.78 4.32
N PRO A 17 -17.37 4.05 3.91
CA PRO A 17 -17.49 5.15 4.85
C PRO A 17 -18.91 5.13 5.41
N GLY A 18 -19.07 4.69 6.67
CA GLY A 18 -20.26 5.02 7.42
C GLY A 18 -20.44 6.54 7.38
N ALA A 19 -21.61 7.00 6.97
CA ALA A 19 -21.97 8.41 6.90
C ALA A 19 -21.93 9.03 8.31
N ALA A 20 -20.74 9.49 8.71
CA ALA A 20 -20.55 10.32 9.89
C ALA A 20 -20.16 11.71 9.41
N GLY A 21 -20.94 12.71 9.80
CA GLY A 21 -20.85 14.09 9.39
C GLY A 21 -19.43 14.65 9.48
N ALA A 22 -18.96 15.17 8.37
CA ALA A 22 -17.67 15.83 8.27
C ALA A 22 -17.70 17.12 9.09
N GLN A 23 -16.89 17.20 10.14
CA GLN A 23 -16.61 18.47 10.81
C GLN A 23 -15.74 19.32 9.86
N PRO A 24 -16.15 20.58 9.57
CA PRO A 24 -15.35 21.47 8.75
C PRO A 24 -14.10 21.92 9.55
N GLY A 25 -12.91 21.66 9.05
CA GLY A 25 -11.66 22.18 9.59
C GLY A 25 -10.53 21.20 9.85
N ALA A 26 -10.73 19.90 9.65
CA ALA A 26 -9.67 18.93 9.80
C ALA A 26 -8.79 18.88 8.55
N ALA A 27 -7.46 18.98 8.70
CA ALA A 27 -6.50 18.87 7.60
C ALA A 27 -6.80 17.61 6.75
N CYS A 28 -7.03 17.84 5.45
CA CYS A 28 -7.33 16.78 4.49
C CYS A 28 -6.06 16.26 3.79
N HIS A 29 -4.89 16.80 4.16
CA HIS A 29 -3.60 16.55 3.52
C HIS A 29 -2.52 16.38 4.58
N PHE A 30 -1.49 15.63 4.23
CA PHE A 30 -0.28 15.58 5.03
C PHE A 30 0.41 16.94 5.05
N GLY A 31 0.67 17.47 6.25
CA GLY A 31 1.49 18.65 6.48
C GLY A 31 2.93 18.28 6.80
N PRO A 32 3.80 19.29 7.01
CA PRO A 32 5.20 19.07 7.37
C PRO A 32 5.39 18.19 8.61
N GLU A 33 4.45 18.26 9.55
CA GLU A 33 4.44 17.47 10.80
C GLU A 33 4.28 15.96 10.56
N HIS A 34 3.75 15.57 9.40
CA HIS A 34 3.57 14.16 9.03
C HIS A 34 4.79 13.55 8.33
N VAL A 35 5.73 14.38 7.84
CA VAL A 35 6.90 13.91 7.09
C VAL A 35 7.74 12.93 7.92
N PRO A 36 8.11 13.22 9.19
CA PRO A 36 8.87 12.26 10.00
C PRO A 36 8.16 10.92 10.19
N LEU A 37 6.82 10.94 10.30
CA LEU A 37 6.03 9.71 10.45
C LEU A 37 5.99 8.89 9.17
N LEU A 38 5.97 9.55 8.00
CA LEU A 38 6.05 8.91 6.70
C LEU A 38 7.43 8.26 6.50
N ASP A 39 8.50 8.98 6.85
CA ASP A 39 9.88 8.48 6.74
C ASP A 39 10.11 7.27 7.65
N GLU A 40 9.64 7.34 8.90
CA GLU A 40 9.71 6.22 9.84
C GLU A 40 8.93 5.01 9.31
N ALA A 41 7.70 5.21 8.89
CA ALA A 41 6.84 4.15 8.39
C ALA A 41 7.42 3.48 7.13
N LEU A 42 7.95 4.28 6.21
CA LEU A 42 8.57 3.76 4.98
C LEU A 42 9.85 2.97 5.31
N TYR A 43 10.69 3.51 6.18
CA TYR A 43 11.91 2.82 6.64
C TYR A 43 11.58 1.44 7.23
N VAL A 44 10.60 1.38 8.14
CA VAL A 44 10.19 0.11 8.76
C VAL A 44 9.63 -0.85 7.72
N ALA A 45 8.74 -0.38 6.85
CA ALA A 45 8.11 -1.21 5.82
C ALA A 45 9.15 -1.80 4.85
N GLU A 46 10.11 -1.00 4.38
CA GLU A 46 11.19 -1.45 3.49
C GLU A 46 12.06 -2.54 4.15
N HIS A 47 12.54 -2.27 5.35
CA HIS A 47 13.46 -3.19 6.03
C HIS A 47 12.78 -4.52 6.37
N THR A 48 11.57 -4.47 6.88
CA THR A 48 10.83 -5.69 7.24
C THR A 48 10.43 -6.52 6.03
N CYS A 49 10.03 -5.89 4.92
CA CYS A 49 9.78 -6.57 3.66
C CYS A 49 11.08 -7.20 3.11
N ALA A 50 12.18 -6.46 3.08
CA ALA A 50 13.47 -6.98 2.60
C ALA A 50 13.92 -8.20 3.40
N ASP A 51 13.80 -8.14 4.73
CA ASP A 51 14.16 -9.24 5.63
C ASP A 51 13.24 -10.46 5.45
N TYR A 52 11.93 -10.25 5.38
CA TYR A 52 10.96 -11.33 5.21
C TYR A 52 11.15 -12.06 3.89
N PHE A 53 11.29 -11.33 2.81
CA PHE A 53 11.46 -11.91 1.47
C PHE A 53 12.89 -12.31 1.14
N LYS A 54 13.82 -12.14 2.08
CA LYS A 54 15.26 -12.50 1.93
C LYS A 54 15.90 -11.79 0.74
N PHE A 55 15.57 -10.54 0.53
CA PHE A 55 16.27 -9.71 -0.44
C PHE A 55 17.61 -9.24 0.16
N GLY A 56 18.72 -9.58 -0.49
CA GLY A 56 19.97 -8.89 -0.24
C GLY A 56 19.89 -7.43 -0.71
N GLY A 57 20.65 -6.54 -0.09
CA GLY A 57 20.55 -5.08 -0.33
C GLY A 57 20.64 -4.67 -1.81
N ALA A 58 21.38 -5.40 -2.66
CA ALA A 58 21.44 -5.16 -4.11
C ALA A 58 20.08 -5.48 -4.78
N ARG A 59 19.49 -6.63 -4.47
CA ARG A 59 18.20 -7.06 -5.07
C ARG A 59 17.03 -6.18 -4.63
N TRP A 60 17.07 -5.62 -3.40
CA TRP A 60 16.04 -4.69 -2.96
C TRP A 60 16.06 -3.40 -3.78
N LYS A 61 17.25 -2.90 -4.12
CA LYS A 61 17.42 -1.71 -4.97
C LYS A 61 16.95 -1.91 -6.41
N ASP A 62 16.86 -3.16 -6.87
CA ASP A 62 16.31 -3.49 -8.19
C ASP A 62 14.77 -3.35 -8.21
N LEU A 63 14.11 -3.34 -7.03
CA LEU A 63 12.70 -3.00 -6.90
C LEU A 63 12.55 -1.48 -7.03
N ARG A 64 12.36 -1.01 -8.26
CA ARG A 64 12.21 0.41 -8.53
C ARG A 64 10.82 0.89 -8.10
N PHE A 65 10.76 1.59 -7.00
CA PHE A 65 9.53 2.22 -6.55
C PHE A 65 9.77 3.60 -5.94
N GLU A 66 8.72 4.41 -5.90
CA GLU A 66 8.67 5.69 -5.20
C GLU A 66 7.37 5.79 -4.40
N CYS A 67 7.40 6.57 -3.32
CA CYS A 67 6.24 6.88 -2.53
C CYS A 67 5.85 8.35 -2.76
N ALA A 68 4.57 8.59 -3.00
CA ALA A 68 4.03 9.91 -3.27
C ALA A 68 2.78 10.16 -2.44
N ALA A 69 2.66 11.37 -1.89
CA ALA A 69 1.46 11.87 -1.22
C ALA A 69 0.68 12.81 -2.12
N ARG A 70 -0.54 13.16 -1.75
CA ARG A 70 -1.50 13.90 -2.56
C ARG A 70 -0.95 15.13 -3.29
N ALA A 71 -0.03 15.86 -2.65
CA ALA A 71 0.54 17.08 -3.25
C ALA A 71 1.27 16.83 -4.58
N SER A 72 1.76 15.61 -4.79
CA SER A 72 2.50 15.19 -5.99
C SER A 72 1.74 14.17 -6.86
N LEU A 73 0.48 13.82 -6.50
CA LEU A 73 -0.32 12.87 -7.25
C LEU A 73 -0.96 13.50 -8.48
N ARG A 74 -0.98 12.74 -9.58
CA ARG A 74 -1.71 13.08 -10.80
C ARG A 74 -3.20 12.76 -10.65
N PRO A 75 -4.11 13.36 -11.45
CA PRO A 75 -5.54 13.07 -11.38
C PRO A 75 -5.89 11.58 -11.45
N GLY A 76 -5.22 10.81 -12.30
CA GLY A 76 -5.42 9.36 -12.44
C GLY A 76 -4.92 8.53 -11.25
N GLU A 77 -4.07 9.08 -10.39
CA GLU A 77 -3.52 8.41 -9.20
C GLU A 77 -4.38 8.63 -7.95
N LEU A 78 -5.38 9.52 -8.03
CA LEU A 78 -6.28 9.80 -6.93
C LEU A 78 -7.32 8.70 -6.77
N SER A 79 -7.58 8.30 -5.52
CA SER A 79 -8.62 7.34 -5.15
C SER A 79 -9.26 7.73 -3.81
N PRO A 80 -10.46 8.31 -3.80
CA PRO A 80 -11.08 8.80 -2.56
C PRO A 80 -11.51 7.67 -1.61
N GLN A 81 -11.53 6.43 -2.08
CA GLN A 81 -12.02 5.27 -1.32
C GLN A 81 -10.89 4.37 -0.81
N ALA A 82 -9.69 4.43 -1.41
CA ALA A 82 -8.53 3.65 -0.98
C ALA A 82 -7.66 4.42 0.00
N LEU A 83 -6.80 3.72 0.76
CA LEU A 83 -5.74 4.34 1.58
C LEU A 83 -4.49 4.62 0.75
N ALA A 84 -4.19 3.73 -0.19
CA ALA A 84 -3.16 3.91 -1.20
C ALA A 84 -3.62 3.34 -2.54
N LYS A 85 -2.89 3.64 -3.58
CA LYS A 85 -3.07 3.11 -4.93
C LYS A 85 -1.70 2.87 -5.52
N LEU A 86 -1.50 1.70 -6.11
CA LEU A 86 -0.27 1.37 -6.81
C LEU A 86 -0.41 1.69 -8.30
N ALA A 87 0.49 2.53 -8.82
CA ALA A 87 0.63 2.79 -10.24
C ALA A 87 1.93 2.15 -10.77
N ARG A 88 1.90 1.66 -12.00
CA ARG A 88 3.05 1.09 -12.69
C ARG A 88 3.36 1.90 -13.95
N TYR A 89 4.61 2.30 -14.08
CA TYR A 89 5.11 3.02 -15.23
C TYR A 89 6.16 2.17 -15.96
N GLU A 90 6.09 2.16 -17.26
CA GLU A 90 7.13 1.54 -18.08
C GLU A 90 8.22 2.58 -18.36
N ALA A 91 9.43 2.30 -17.90
CA ALA A 91 10.59 3.09 -18.27
C ALA A 91 11.16 2.55 -19.59
N SER A 92 10.91 3.27 -20.67
CA SER A 92 11.56 2.99 -21.96
C SER A 92 13.02 3.44 -21.87
N CYS A 93 13.97 2.50 -21.86
CA CYS A 93 15.38 2.82 -22.11
C CYS A 93 15.60 2.87 -23.63
N PRO A 94 15.90 4.05 -24.22
CA PRO A 94 16.23 4.12 -25.64
C PRO A 94 17.48 3.25 -25.91
N GLY A 95 17.35 2.25 -26.76
CA GLY A 95 18.47 1.42 -27.22
C GLY A 95 18.58 0.01 -26.63
N LEU A 96 17.74 -0.40 -25.68
CA LEU A 96 17.69 -1.76 -25.15
C LEU A 96 16.23 -2.26 -25.07
N PRO A 97 15.71 -2.91 -26.13
CA PRO A 97 14.32 -3.38 -26.15
C PRO A 97 13.98 -4.46 -25.13
N SER A 98 14.99 -5.10 -24.54
CA SER A 98 14.81 -6.26 -23.65
C SER A 98 14.80 -5.95 -22.15
N ALA A 99 15.01 -4.71 -21.74
CA ALA A 99 15.00 -4.29 -20.34
C ALA A 99 13.90 -3.27 -20.07
N ALA A 100 12.63 -3.67 -20.27
CA ALA A 100 11.51 -2.90 -19.73
C ALA A 100 11.59 -2.92 -18.19
N SER A 101 12.18 -1.89 -17.63
CA SER A 101 12.17 -1.72 -16.17
C SER A 101 10.88 -1.03 -15.77
N HIS A 102 10.11 -1.67 -14.91
CA HIS A 102 8.91 -1.06 -14.34
C HIS A 102 9.31 -0.18 -13.15
N LEU A 103 8.75 1.03 -13.09
CA LEU A 103 8.74 1.87 -11.89
C LEU A 103 7.36 1.75 -11.26
N TYR A 104 7.31 1.37 -10.01
CA TYR A 104 6.07 1.37 -9.23
C TYR A 104 5.97 2.68 -8.44
N ARG A 105 4.76 3.21 -8.32
CA ARG A 105 4.50 4.39 -7.52
C ARG A 105 3.41 4.09 -6.51
N ILE A 106 3.75 4.18 -5.22
CA ILE A 106 2.81 4.08 -4.12
C ILE A 106 2.17 5.45 -3.91
N CYS A 107 0.91 5.58 -4.29
CA CYS A 107 0.16 6.82 -4.26
C CYS A 107 -0.68 6.87 -2.97
N LEU A 108 -0.14 7.45 -1.90
CA LEU A 108 -0.84 7.60 -0.62
C LEU A 108 -2.00 8.58 -0.74
N GLN A 109 -3.14 8.21 -0.18
CA GLN A 109 -4.36 9.02 -0.19
C GLN A 109 -4.53 9.70 1.17
N ASP A 110 -3.93 10.87 1.35
CA ASP A 110 -3.86 11.60 2.63
C ASP A 110 -5.21 11.69 3.35
N GLY A 111 -6.23 12.17 2.64
CA GLY A 111 -7.56 12.36 3.21
C GLY A 111 -8.19 11.08 3.76
N PRO A 112 -8.26 9.98 3.00
CA PRO A 112 -8.68 8.67 3.48
C PRO A 112 -7.86 8.16 4.69
N ILE A 113 -6.54 8.24 4.63
CA ILE A 113 -5.64 7.79 5.71
C ILE A 113 -5.94 8.58 7.00
N LEU A 114 -5.94 9.91 6.93
CA LEU A 114 -6.21 10.76 8.09
C LEU A 114 -7.63 10.57 8.65
N ARG A 115 -8.62 10.31 7.80
CA ARG A 115 -9.98 10.00 8.26
C ARG A 115 -10.03 8.66 9.01
N VAL A 116 -9.38 7.62 8.48
CA VAL A 116 -9.33 6.29 9.12
C VAL A 116 -8.60 6.36 10.46
N ALA A 117 -7.43 7.00 10.49
CA ALA A 117 -6.66 7.17 11.72
C ALA A 117 -7.50 7.83 12.84
N ARG A 118 -8.23 8.90 12.51
CA ARG A 118 -9.10 9.61 13.47
C ARG A 118 -10.32 8.78 13.87
N ARG A 119 -11.05 8.21 12.90
CA ARG A 119 -12.27 7.44 13.14
C ARG A 119 -12.01 6.24 14.03
N ASP A 120 -10.95 5.52 13.75
CA ASP A 120 -10.61 4.26 14.43
C ASP A 120 -9.63 4.47 15.59
N ARG A 121 -9.25 5.72 15.87
CA ARG A 121 -8.29 6.11 16.92
C ARG A 121 -6.95 5.37 16.80
N LEU A 122 -6.46 5.26 15.57
CA LEU A 122 -5.18 4.62 15.28
C LEU A 122 -4.05 5.65 15.25
N GLU A 123 -2.90 5.24 15.76
CA GLU A 123 -1.67 6.01 15.59
C GLU A 123 -1.28 6.04 14.10
N LEU A 124 -1.02 7.25 13.59
CA LEU A 124 -0.80 7.46 12.16
C LEU A 124 0.42 6.69 11.63
N VAL A 125 1.51 6.65 12.39
CA VAL A 125 2.73 5.94 11.99
C VAL A 125 2.48 4.43 11.86
N GLY A 126 1.73 3.82 12.77
CA GLY A 126 1.34 2.42 12.70
C GLY A 126 0.47 2.11 11.47
N LEU A 127 -0.51 2.99 11.19
CA LEU A 127 -1.37 2.86 10.01
C LEU A 127 -0.58 3.01 8.70
N LEU A 128 0.32 4.00 8.63
CA LEU A 128 1.19 4.20 7.47
C LEU A 128 2.13 3.01 7.24
N THR A 129 2.72 2.46 8.31
CA THR A 129 3.56 1.26 8.24
C THR A 129 2.78 0.09 7.65
N TYR A 130 1.54 -0.12 8.09
CA TYR A 130 0.69 -1.18 7.55
C TYR A 130 0.41 -0.98 6.06
N VAL A 131 -0.03 0.23 5.67
CA VAL A 131 -0.34 0.57 4.28
C VAL A 131 0.88 0.41 3.38
N LEU A 132 2.02 0.97 3.78
CA LEU A 132 3.25 0.90 2.99
C LEU A 132 3.77 -0.54 2.86
N THR A 133 3.73 -1.33 3.94
CA THR A 133 4.09 -2.76 3.88
C THR A 133 3.18 -3.52 2.91
N HIS A 134 1.88 -3.25 2.94
CA HIS A 134 0.90 -3.87 2.04
C HIS A 134 1.23 -3.60 0.57
N GLU A 135 1.49 -2.33 0.22
CA GLU A 135 1.85 -1.97 -1.15
C GLU A 135 3.21 -2.55 -1.58
N LEU A 136 4.19 -2.57 -0.67
CA LEU A 136 5.48 -3.20 -0.95
C LEU A 136 5.36 -4.71 -1.18
N VAL A 137 4.49 -5.40 -0.46
CA VAL A 137 4.20 -6.83 -0.70
C VAL A 137 3.65 -7.02 -2.11
N HIS A 138 2.72 -6.18 -2.58
CA HIS A 138 2.26 -6.22 -3.98
C HIS A 138 3.42 -6.04 -4.96
N ILE A 139 4.28 -5.04 -4.76
CA ILE A 139 5.43 -4.78 -5.65
C ILE A 139 6.36 -5.99 -5.71
N VAL A 140 6.69 -6.60 -4.56
CA VAL A 140 7.53 -7.79 -4.50
C VAL A 140 6.90 -8.93 -5.29
N ARG A 141 5.60 -9.17 -5.15
CA ARG A 141 4.88 -10.25 -5.82
C ARG A 141 4.78 -10.03 -7.32
N PHE A 142 4.58 -8.78 -7.78
CA PHE A 142 4.66 -8.43 -9.20
C PHE A 142 6.05 -8.72 -9.78
N ASN A 143 7.11 -8.33 -9.08
CA ASN A 143 8.49 -8.56 -9.52
C ASN A 143 8.87 -10.04 -9.54
N ARG A 144 8.24 -10.88 -8.72
CA ARG A 144 8.42 -12.32 -8.71
C ARG A 144 7.51 -13.08 -9.67
N PHE A 145 6.69 -12.36 -10.44
CA PHE A 145 5.66 -12.94 -11.30
C PHE A 145 4.68 -13.87 -10.55
N GLU A 146 4.52 -13.65 -9.26
CA GLU A 146 3.57 -14.37 -8.40
C GLU A 146 2.15 -13.81 -8.53
N GLN A 147 2.03 -12.62 -9.13
CA GLN A 147 0.78 -11.90 -9.38
C GLN A 147 0.86 -11.18 -10.72
N LEU A 148 -0.26 -11.13 -11.45
CA LEU A 148 -0.41 -10.30 -12.64
C LEU A 148 -0.92 -8.91 -12.27
N PHE A 149 -0.29 -7.87 -12.81
CA PHE A 149 -0.73 -6.49 -12.55
C PHE A 149 -2.16 -6.23 -13.09
N CYS A 150 -2.54 -6.86 -14.20
CA CYS A 150 -3.87 -6.78 -14.81
C CYS A 150 -4.62 -8.12 -14.63
N ALA A 151 -4.87 -8.54 -13.40
CA ALA A 151 -5.64 -9.74 -13.09
C ALA A 151 -7.15 -9.50 -13.13
N GLU A 152 -7.95 -10.56 -13.35
CA GLU A 152 -9.41 -10.50 -13.25
C GLU A 152 -9.89 -10.22 -11.82
N ALA A 153 -11.12 -9.73 -11.67
CA ALA A 153 -11.68 -9.31 -10.39
C ALA A 153 -11.62 -10.41 -9.31
N ARG A 154 -11.87 -11.67 -9.69
CA ARG A 154 -11.82 -12.81 -8.75
C ARG A 154 -10.39 -13.13 -8.31
N GLU A 155 -9.44 -13.02 -9.21
CA GLU A 155 -8.02 -13.23 -8.92
C GLU A 155 -7.48 -12.09 -8.06
N ARG A 156 -7.86 -10.84 -8.36
CA ARG A 156 -7.54 -9.68 -7.52
C ARG A 156 -7.98 -9.88 -6.08
N LEU A 157 -9.23 -10.32 -5.86
CA LEU A 157 -9.74 -10.55 -4.52
C LEU A 157 -8.98 -11.63 -3.75
N ARG A 158 -8.55 -12.71 -4.43
CA ARG A 158 -7.69 -13.74 -3.81
C ARG A 158 -6.33 -13.18 -3.47
N GLU A 159 -5.79 -12.36 -4.35
CA GLU A 159 -4.49 -11.75 -4.16
C GLU A 159 -4.50 -10.75 -3.01
N GLU A 160 -5.51 -9.91 -2.89
CA GLU A 160 -5.69 -9.01 -1.75
C GLU A 160 -5.65 -9.75 -0.41
N ARG A 161 -6.37 -10.87 -0.32
CA ARG A 161 -6.33 -11.73 0.87
C ARG A 161 -4.92 -12.22 1.18
N ARG A 162 -4.22 -12.68 0.15
CA ARG A 162 -2.84 -13.16 0.27
C ARG A 162 -1.92 -12.06 0.73
N VAL A 163 -2.05 -10.87 0.18
CA VAL A 163 -1.23 -9.70 0.55
C VAL A 163 -1.54 -9.25 1.98
N HIS A 164 -2.80 -9.19 2.39
CA HIS A 164 -3.16 -8.92 3.78
C HIS A 164 -2.56 -9.95 4.74
N GLN A 165 -2.62 -11.25 4.40
CA GLN A 165 -1.99 -12.29 5.21
C GLN A 165 -0.49 -12.07 5.34
N LEU A 166 0.21 -11.84 4.23
CA LEU A 166 1.66 -11.59 4.23
C LEU A 166 2.02 -10.33 5.01
N THR A 167 1.24 -9.25 4.86
CA THR A 167 1.42 -8.00 5.62
C THR A 167 1.35 -8.26 7.12
N HIS A 168 0.36 -9.04 7.58
CA HIS A 168 0.26 -9.45 8.98
C HIS A 168 1.45 -10.29 9.44
N ASP A 169 1.85 -11.29 8.64
CA ASP A 169 2.97 -12.18 8.97
C ASP A 169 4.29 -11.42 9.09
N ILE A 170 4.49 -10.38 8.24
CA ILE A 170 5.65 -9.49 8.26
C ILE A 170 5.65 -8.60 9.51
N LEU A 171 4.52 -7.98 9.82
CA LEU A 171 4.44 -6.92 10.83
C LEU A 171 4.19 -7.45 12.25
N ARG A 172 3.56 -8.61 12.41
CA ARG A 172 3.21 -9.20 13.70
C ARG A 172 4.37 -9.37 14.68
N PRO A 173 5.60 -9.73 14.25
CA PRO A 173 6.73 -9.84 15.16
C PRO A 173 7.23 -8.51 15.72
N LEU A 174 6.86 -7.40 15.10
CA LEU A 174 7.37 -6.08 15.45
C LEU A 174 6.70 -5.53 16.71
N ARG A 175 7.49 -4.78 17.49
CA ARG A 175 7.03 -4.02 18.67
C ARG A 175 6.95 -2.53 18.43
N ALA A 176 7.49 -2.05 17.33
CA ALA A 176 7.49 -0.69 16.85
C ALA A 176 7.09 -0.68 15.36
N PRO A 177 6.55 0.39 14.82
CA PRO A 177 6.29 1.70 15.46
C PRO A 177 5.06 1.71 16.38
N ALA A 178 4.83 2.85 17.02
CA ALA A 178 3.70 3.06 17.92
C ALA A 178 2.36 2.76 17.24
N GLY A 179 1.44 2.13 17.98
CA GLY A 179 0.09 1.82 17.49
C GLY A 179 -0.02 0.71 16.46
N LEU A 180 1.08 0.10 16.03
CA LEU A 180 1.04 -0.98 15.03
C LEU A 180 0.18 -2.17 15.49
N GLY A 181 0.22 -2.54 16.77
CA GLY A 181 -0.61 -3.60 17.34
C GLY A 181 -2.10 -3.35 17.13
N SER A 182 -2.59 -2.14 17.45
CA SER A 182 -3.99 -1.76 17.26
C SER A 182 -4.41 -1.77 15.78
N VAL A 183 -3.49 -1.42 14.88
CA VAL A 183 -3.73 -1.52 13.42
C VAL A 183 -3.88 -2.99 13.02
N LEU A 184 -2.99 -3.87 13.46
CA LEU A 184 -3.07 -5.29 13.14
C LEU A 184 -4.36 -5.92 13.66
N GLU A 185 -4.77 -5.62 14.90
CA GLU A 185 -6.05 -6.07 15.46
C GLU A 185 -7.23 -5.57 14.64
N ARG A 186 -7.21 -4.30 14.22
CA ARG A 186 -8.28 -3.69 13.42
C ARG A 186 -8.43 -4.37 12.05
N TYR A 187 -7.31 -4.76 11.42
CA TYR A 187 -7.31 -5.38 10.10
C TYR A 187 -7.32 -6.92 10.14
N GLU A 188 -7.21 -7.55 11.30
CA GLU A 188 -7.32 -9.01 11.43
C GLU A 188 -8.69 -9.53 10.98
N GLY A 189 -9.76 -8.80 11.26
CA GLY A 189 -11.11 -9.11 10.80
C GLY A 189 -11.26 -9.13 9.27
N LEU A 190 -10.50 -8.32 8.54
CA LEU A 190 -10.49 -8.35 7.07
C LEU A 190 -9.84 -9.63 6.54
N ARG A 191 -8.80 -10.14 7.23
CA ARG A 191 -8.18 -11.43 6.93
C ARG A 191 -9.18 -12.58 7.08
N ALA A 192 -9.90 -12.62 8.20
CA ALA A 192 -10.90 -13.66 8.51
C ALA A 192 -12.13 -13.59 7.60
N ALA A 193 -12.62 -12.38 7.28
CA ALA A 193 -13.81 -12.21 6.43
C ALA A 193 -13.60 -12.72 4.99
N PHE A 194 -12.37 -13.03 4.63
CA PHE A 194 -12.00 -13.54 3.33
C PHE A 194 -11.66 -15.04 3.32
N GLU A 195 -11.78 -15.78 4.42
CA GLU A 195 -11.63 -17.23 4.36
C GLU A 195 -12.72 -17.84 3.47
N PRO A 196 -12.37 -18.60 2.43
CA PRO A 196 -13.38 -19.25 1.60
C PRO A 196 -14.06 -20.33 2.43
N CYS A 197 -15.39 -20.28 2.53
CA CYS A 197 -16.16 -21.47 2.84
C CYS A 197 -15.97 -22.46 1.68
N TRP A 198 -15.01 -23.35 1.79
CA TRP A 198 -14.94 -24.55 0.99
C TRP A 198 -15.26 -25.72 1.91
N SER A 199 -16.49 -26.22 1.78
CA SER A 199 -16.86 -27.59 2.08
C SER A 199 -17.02 -28.29 0.75
#